data_13a5d0f45de68382f7fdf796a9376dd2
#
_entry.id   13a5d0f45de68382f7fdf796a9376dd2
#
_cell.length_a   1.000
_cell.length_b   1.000
_cell.length_c   1.000
_cell.angle_alpha   90.00
_cell.angle_beta   90.00
_cell.angle_gamma   90.00
#
_symmetry.space_group_name_H-M   'P 1'
#
loop_
_entity.id
_entity.type
_entity.pdbx_description
1 polymer ?
#
loop_
_entity_poly.entity_id
_entity_poly.type
_entity_poly.pdbx_seq_one_letter_code
_entity_poly.pdbx_strand_id
1 'polypeptide(L)' 'MEDTIQDRIISAYPDASVKVALSGRNAEIHIISVTLSALSRLQQQKKIYACIDDLISAGDIHAVSIKIAESTLKK' A
#
# COMPACT_ATOMS: atom_id res chain seq x y z
N MET A 1 4.81 -2.26 12.86
CA MET A 1 4.15 -2.86 11.69
C MET A 1 3.86 -1.84 10.60
N GLU A 2 3.38 -0.66 10.95
CA GLU A 2 3.12 0.38 9.95
C GLU A 2 4.39 0.74 9.18
N ASP A 3 5.49 0.91 9.90
CA ASP A 3 6.76 1.25 9.26
C ASP A 3 7.24 0.16 8.31
N THR A 4 7.01 -1.08 8.69
CA THR A 4 7.41 -2.22 7.86
C THR A 4 6.66 -2.21 6.53
N ILE A 5 5.35 -2.00 6.59
CA ILE A 5 4.53 -1.95 5.38
C ILE A 5 4.98 -0.78 4.51
N GLN A 6 5.16 0.37 5.13
CA GLN A 6 5.58 1.58 4.42
C GLN A 6 6.91 1.37 3.71
N ASP A 7 7.89 0.83 4.43
CA ASP A 7 9.22 0.61 3.88
C ASP A 7 9.20 -0.35 2.70
N ARG A 8 8.41 -1.39 2.79
CA ARG A 8 8.34 -2.36 1.70
C ARG A 8 7.79 -1.74 0.43
N ILE A 9 6.75 -0.92 0.57
CA ILE A 9 6.15 -0.29 -0.58
C ILE A 9 7.08 0.75 -1.18
N ILE A 10 7.72 1.55 -0.35
CA ILE A 10 8.63 2.58 -0.82
C ILE A 10 9.86 1.95 -1.48
N SER A 11 10.33 0.83 -0.97
CA SER A 11 11.47 0.14 -1.59
C SER A 11 11.13 -0.33 -3.00
N ALA A 12 9.90 -0.76 -3.21
CA ALA A 12 9.48 -1.21 -4.53
C ALA A 12 9.11 -0.04 -5.45
N TYR A 13 8.62 1.04 -4.87
CA TYR A 13 8.16 2.20 -5.63
C TYR A 13 8.70 3.47 -4.99
N PRO A 14 9.94 3.85 -5.33
CA PRO A 14 10.59 4.99 -4.66
C PRO A 14 9.89 6.34 -4.86
N ASP A 15 9.05 6.45 -5.89
CA ASP A 15 8.29 7.68 -6.12
C ASP A 15 7.07 7.80 -5.21
N ALA A 16 6.76 6.77 -4.46
CA ALA A 16 5.53 6.73 -3.68
C ALA A 16 5.64 7.43 -2.35
N SER A 17 4.58 8.11 -1.96
CA SER A 17 4.37 8.55 -0.60
C SER A 17 3.34 7.61 -0.01
N VAL A 18 3.64 7.01 1.14
CA VAL A 18 2.81 5.96 1.71
C VAL A 18 2.41 6.32 3.12
N LYS A 19 1.14 6.16 3.42
CA LYS A 19 0.63 6.27 4.78
C LYS A 19 -0.11 4.99 5.12
N VAL A 20 0.18 4.46 6.29
CA VAL A 20 -0.44 3.22 6.75
C VAL A 20 -1.08 3.48 8.10
N ALA A 21 -2.33 3.09 8.24
CA ALA A 21 -3.04 3.15 9.50
C ALA A 21 -3.50 1.75 9.85
N LEU A 22 -3.18 1.32 11.06
CA LEU A 22 -3.58 0.01 11.53
C LEU A 22 -4.65 0.15 12.60
N SER A 23 -5.65 -0.73 12.52
CA SER A 23 -6.69 -0.83 13.51
C SER A 23 -6.89 -2.31 13.76
N GLY A 24 -6.33 -2.80 14.89
CA GLY A 24 -6.29 -4.24 15.12
C GLY A 24 -5.43 -4.88 14.05
N ARG A 25 -6.01 -5.80 13.31
CA ARG A 25 -5.31 -6.47 12.21
C ARG A 25 -5.76 -5.97 10.85
N ASN A 26 -6.44 -4.83 10.83
CA ASN A 26 -6.86 -4.22 9.58
C ASN A 26 -5.88 -3.12 9.22
N ALA A 27 -5.43 -3.12 7.98
CA ALA A 27 -4.50 -2.12 7.48
C ALA A 27 -5.18 -1.25 6.45
N GLU A 28 -5.03 0.05 6.59
CA GLU A 28 -5.50 1.00 5.59
C GLU A 28 -4.28 1.67 5.00
N ILE A 29 -4.08 1.50 3.72
CA ILE A 29 -2.88 1.97 3.04
C ILE A 29 -3.27 3.02 2.02
N HIS A 30 -2.71 4.21 2.19
CA HIS A 30 -2.92 5.32 1.28
C HIS A 30 -1.62 5.61 0.57
N ILE A 31 -1.62 5.56 -0.74
CA ILE A 31 -0.42 5.73 -1.55
C ILE A 31 -0.62 6.83 -2.56
N ILE A 32 0.38 7.68 -2.70
CA ILE A 32 0.42 8.68 -3.75
C ILE A 32 1.60 8.34 -4.63
N SER A 33 1.33 7.94 -5.87
CA SER A 33 2.36 7.49 -6.78
C SER A 33 1.87 7.63 -8.22
N VAL A 34 2.64 8.34 -9.02
CA VAL A 34 2.33 8.46 -10.43
C VAL A 34 2.46 7.10 -11.12
N THR A 35 3.51 6.36 -10.74
CA THR A 35 3.76 5.06 -11.33
C THR A 35 2.60 4.09 -11.09
N LEU A 36 2.16 4.00 -9.84
CA LEU A 36 1.07 3.08 -9.49
C LEU A 36 -0.28 3.55 -10.01
N SER A 37 -0.50 4.86 -10.04
CA SER A 37 -1.79 5.38 -10.49
C SER A 37 -2.03 5.11 -11.97
N ALA A 38 -0.97 4.86 -12.73
CA ALA A 38 -1.08 4.56 -14.16
C ALA A 38 -1.53 3.12 -14.41
N LEU A 39 -1.54 2.30 -13.39
CA LEU A 39 -1.92 0.90 -13.52
C LEU A 39 -3.42 0.72 -13.28
N SER A 40 -3.96 -0.38 -13.81
CA SER A 40 -5.35 -0.73 -13.53
C SER A 40 -5.50 -1.04 -12.04
N ARG A 41 -6.75 -0.98 -11.56
CA ARG A 41 -7.00 -1.26 -10.16
C ARG A 41 -6.54 -2.68 -9.78
N LEU A 42 -6.77 -3.63 -10.65
CA LEU A 42 -6.34 -5.00 -10.40
C LEU A 42 -4.83 -5.09 -10.27
N GLN A 43 -4.10 -4.43 -11.15
CA GLN A 43 -2.65 -4.43 -11.10
C GLN A 43 -2.14 -3.76 -9.85
N GLN A 44 -2.75 -2.65 -9.46
CA GLN A 44 -2.38 -1.96 -8.24
C GLN A 44 -2.48 -2.87 -7.03
N GLN A 45 -3.59 -3.57 -6.92
CA GLN A 45 -3.80 -4.47 -5.80
C GLN A 45 -2.81 -5.61 -5.78
N LYS A 46 -2.57 -6.21 -6.94
CA LYS A 46 -1.62 -7.31 -7.02
C LYS A 46 -0.23 -6.90 -6.59
N LYS A 47 0.20 -5.73 -7.02
CA LYS A 47 1.56 -5.27 -6.72
C LYS A 47 1.72 -4.91 -5.25
N ILE A 48 0.72 -4.28 -4.67
CA ILE A 48 0.80 -3.93 -3.26
C ILE A 48 0.71 -5.18 -2.38
N TYR A 49 -0.18 -6.10 -2.72
CA TYR A 49 -0.26 -7.35 -1.97
C TYR A 49 1.04 -8.13 -2.03
N ALA A 50 1.73 -8.08 -3.16
CA ALA A 50 3.03 -8.76 -3.28
C ALA A 50 4.06 -8.20 -2.30
N CYS A 51 3.95 -6.93 -1.94
CA CYS A 51 4.87 -6.32 -1.00
C CYS A 51 4.64 -6.79 0.42
N ILE A 52 3.42 -7.19 0.77
CA ILE A 52 3.05 -7.52 2.15
C ILE A 52 2.50 -8.93 2.30
N ASP A 53 2.69 -9.76 1.30
CA ASP A 53 2.11 -11.09 1.27
C ASP A 53 2.50 -11.94 2.48
N ASP A 54 3.74 -11.87 2.91
CA ASP A 54 4.20 -12.64 4.05
C ASP A 54 3.55 -12.18 5.36
N LEU A 55 3.21 -10.89 5.47
CA LEU A 55 2.54 -10.38 6.65
C LEU A 55 1.12 -10.88 6.74
N ILE A 56 0.47 -11.02 5.59
CA ILE A 56 -0.88 -11.56 5.53
C ILE A 56 -0.85 -13.05 5.85
N SER A 57 0.10 -13.77 5.28
CA SER A 57 0.24 -15.21 5.52
C SER A 57 0.54 -15.51 6.97
N ALA A 58 1.29 -14.63 7.64
CA ALA A 58 1.62 -14.82 9.04
C ALA A 58 0.48 -14.48 9.98
N GLY A 59 -0.58 -13.87 9.47
CA GLY A 59 -1.73 -13.50 10.30
C GLY A 59 -1.58 -12.15 10.99
N ASP A 60 -0.53 -11.42 10.69
CA ASP A 60 -0.34 -10.07 11.27
C ASP A 60 -1.36 -9.09 10.74
N ILE A 61 -1.77 -9.29 9.50
CA ILE A 61 -2.76 -8.44 8.83
C ILE A 61 -3.85 -9.33 8.26
N HIS A 62 -5.10 -9.00 8.53
CA HIS A 62 -6.24 -9.77 8.03
C HIS A 62 -6.96 -9.07 6.89
N ALA A 63 -7.20 -7.79 7.03
CA ALA A 63 -7.91 -7.03 6.02
C ALA A 63 -7.06 -5.85 5.59
N VAL A 64 -7.05 -5.58 4.29
CA VAL A 64 -6.25 -4.50 3.73
C VAL A 64 -7.14 -3.66 2.83
N SER A 65 -7.10 -2.35 3.05
CA SER A 65 -7.78 -1.39 2.20
C SER A 65 -6.69 -0.55 1.53
N ILE A 66 -6.69 -0.50 0.21
CA ILE A 66 -5.65 0.18 -0.56
C ILE A 66 -6.28 1.30 -1.37
N LYS A 67 -5.75 2.51 -1.21
CA LYS A 67 -6.18 3.66 -1.99
C LYS A 67 -4.96 4.31 -2.60
N ILE A 68 -4.99 4.48 -3.91
CA ILE A 68 -3.86 5.02 -4.64
C ILE A 68 -4.32 6.24 -5.41
N ALA A 69 -3.58 7.33 -5.28
CA ALA A 69 -3.86 8.57 -5.96
C ALA A 69 -2.61 9.03 -6.70
N GLU A 70 -2.81 9.86 -7.70
CA GLU A 70 -1.72 10.38 -8.51
C GLU A 70 -0.99 11.50 -7.80
N SER A 71 -1.72 12.29 -7.04
CA SER A 71 -1.18 13.48 -6.42
C SER A 71 -2.05 13.92 -5.25
N THR A 72 -1.44 14.55 -4.24
CA THR A 72 -2.18 15.15 -3.15
C THR A 72 -2.82 16.47 -3.55
N LEU A 73 -2.41 17.02 -4.68
CA LEU A 73 -2.87 18.34 -5.09
C LEU A 73 -4.21 18.34 -5.77
N LYS A 74 -4.71 17.19 -6.11
CA LYS A 74 -5.98 17.15 -6.78
C LYS A 74 -7.08 17.58 -5.83
N LYS A 75 -8.07 18.11 -6.38
CA LYS A 75 -9.15 18.59 -5.55
C LYS A 75 -10.36 17.91 -5.77
#